data_06c72a0b609c1388e1b34ebe0194cbc8
#
_entry.id   06c72a0b609c1388e1b34ebe0194cbc8
#
_cell.length_a   1.000
_cell.length_b   1.000
_cell.length_c   1.000
_cell.angle_alpha   90.00
_cell.angle_beta   90.00
_cell.angle_gamma   90.00
#
_symmetry.space_group_name_H-M   'P 1'
#
loop_
_entity.id
_entity.type
_entity.pdbx_description
1 polymer ?
#
loop_
_entity_poly.entity_id
_entity_poly.type
_entity_poly.pdbx_seq_one_letter_code
_entity_poly.pdbx_strand_id
1 'polypeptide(L)'
;MLETYKLNRSGAFLLSTENKFLRELKKLYRYLEEHGEQNPKELSKMCYACLLEVFESMDWIDVGKTAVSDEIIEKIITYLQREFYRGITLEELSELTGLSKEYMCSYFKKRMNKTIMQVLCDIRIMNACVLLNRFPDKTIAEISKKCGFESPSYFGSVFRKHQGMTPDTYRKWIPADH
;
A
#
# COMPACT_ATOMS: atom_id res chain seq x y z
N MET A 1 19.65 -23.33 -2.35
CA MET A 1 19.80 -21.85 -2.32
C MET A 1 18.46 -21.11 -2.25
N LEU A 2 17.32 -21.81 -2.11
CA LEU A 2 15.97 -21.22 -1.96
C LEU A 2 15.42 -21.28 -0.51
N GLU A 3 16.14 -21.87 0.42
CA GLU A 3 15.70 -22.00 1.81
C GLU A 3 15.92 -20.74 2.68
N THR A 4 16.58 -19.71 2.16
CA THR A 4 16.88 -18.51 2.94
C THR A 4 15.78 -17.44 2.84
N TYR A 5 14.84 -17.57 1.90
CA TYR A 5 13.73 -16.64 1.77
C TYR A 5 12.51 -17.19 2.50
N LYS A 6 12.34 -16.80 3.75
CA LYS A 6 11.09 -17.03 4.49
C LYS A 6 9.99 -16.18 3.87
N LEU A 7 9.45 -16.62 2.73
CA LEU A 7 8.31 -16.04 2.00
C LEU A 7 6.97 -16.17 2.76
N ASN A 8 6.99 -16.45 4.04
CA ASN A 8 5.80 -16.80 4.82
C ASN A 8 5.29 -15.63 5.69
N ARG A 9 5.66 -14.38 5.37
CA ARG A 9 5.11 -13.20 6.05
C ARG A 9 4.37 -12.34 5.05
N SER A 10 3.05 -12.30 5.17
CA SER A 10 2.21 -11.28 4.54
C SER A 10 2.60 -9.92 5.12
N GLY A 11 3.44 -9.17 4.45
CA GLY A 11 3.84 -7.83 4.81
C GLY A 11 3.25 -6.82 3.83
N ALA A 12 2.66 -5.73 4.31
CA ALA A 12 2.37 -4.59 3.48
C ALA A 12 3.65 -3.77 3.33
N PHE A 13 4.07 -3.55 2.08
CA PHE A 13 5.25 -2.76 1.77
C PHE A 13 4.83 -1.35 1.38
N LEU A 14 5.40 -0.34 2.04
CA LEU A 14 5.26 1.07 1.67
C LEU A 14 6.38 1.41 0.70
N LEU A 15 6.04 1.55 -0.58
CA LEU A 15 6.98 2.03 -1.59
C LEU A 15 6.99 3.56 -1.57
N SER A 16 8.19 4.17 -1.56
CA SER A 16 8.32 5.61 -1.78
C SER A 16 7.97 5.96 -3.23
N THR A 17 7.49 7.18 -3.48
CA THR A 17 7.11 7.66 -4.82
C THR A 17 8.28 7.73 -5.80
N GLU A 18 9.54 7.69 -5.31
CA GLU A 18 10.77 7.70 -6.12
C GLU A 18 11.45 6.33 -6.21
N ASN A 19 10.75 5.27 -5.85
CA ASN A 19 11.29 3.92 -5.84
C ASN A 19 11.69 3.46 -7.26
N LYS A 20 12.84 2.80 -7.39
CA LYS A 20 13.33 2.20 -8.64
C LYS A 20 12.32 1.23 -9.25
N PHE A 21 11.63 0.43 -8.43
CA PHE A 21 10.56 -0.45 -8.87
C PHE A 21 9.48 0.27 -9.67
N LEU A 22 8.99 1.42 -9.17
CA LEU A 22 7.97 2.20 -9.89
C LEU A 22 8.48 2.74 -11.23
N ARG A 23 9.79 3.02 -11.34
CA ARG A 23 10.40 3.43 -12.61
C ARG A 23 10.44 2.27 -13.60
N GLU A 24 10.84 1.10 -13.17
CA GLU A 24 10.87 -0.10 -14.03
C GLU A 24 9.45 -0.53 -14.43
N LEU A 25 8.49 -0.45 -13.52
CA LEU A 25 7.08 -0.72 -13.82
C LEU A 25 6.52 0.26 -14.88
N LYS A 26 6.86 1.55 -14.78
CA LYS A 26 6.47 2.55 -15.80
C LYS A 26 7.10 2.29 -17.15
N LYS A 27 8.35 1.80 -17.20
CA LYS A 27 9.00 1.39 -18.46
C LYS A 27 8.31 0.19 -19.08
N LEU A 28 7.99 -0.83 -18.27
CA LEU A 28 7.25 -2.01 -18.71
C LEU A 28 5.89 -1.61 -19.28
N TYR A 29 5.16 -0.76 -18.57
CA TYR A 29 3.85 -0.30 -19.00
C TYR A 29 3.94 0.46 -20.36
N ARG A 30 4.88 1.40 -20.51
CA ARG A 30 5.09 2.13 -21.77
C ARG A 30 5.46 1.18 -22.92
N TYR A 31 6.32 0.20 -22.65
CA TYR A 31 6.69 -0.80 -23.65
C TYR A 31 5.48 -1.60 -24.14
N LEU A 32 4.59 -2.00 -23.21
CA LEU A 32 3.35 -2.70 -23.55
C LEU A 32 2.39 -1.83 -24.37
N GLU A 33 2.28 -0.53 -24.06
CA GLU A 33 1.48 0.41 -24.86
C GLU A 33 2.01 0.58 -26.30
N GLU A 34 3.33 0.63 -26.46
CA GLU A 34 3.96 0.87 -27.76
C GLU A 34 4.08 -0.40 -28.63
N HIS A 35 4.31 -1.56 -28.03
CA HIS A 35 4.70 -2.78 -28.75
C HIS A 35 3.75 -3.96 -28.47
N GLY A 36 2.84 -3.86 -27.50
CA GLY A 36 2.01 -4.99 -27.07
C GLY A 36 2.85 -6.19 -26.58
N GLU A 37 2.35 -7.39 -26.76
CA GLU A 37 3.00 -8.64 -26.36
C GLU A 37 3.91 -9.27 -27.44
N GLN A 38 4.28 -8.51 -28.45
CA GLN A 38 4.96 -9.04 -29.65
C GLN A 38 6.36 -9.61 -29.38
N ASN A 39 7.01 -9.22 -28.28
CA ASN A 39 8.34 -9.73 -27.92
C ASN A 39 8.39 -10.33 -26.50
N PRO A 40 8.01 -11.60 -26.32
CA PRO A 40 7.98 -12.26 -25.01
C PRO A 40 9.32 -12.27 -24.27
N LYS A 41 10.44 -12.30 -24.99
CA LYS A 41 11.79 -12.28 -24.39
C LYS A 41 12.08 -10.93 -23.72
N GLU A 42 11.72 -9.83 -24.37
CA GLU A 42 11.94 -8.51 -23.83
C GLU A 42 10.99 -8.23 -22.65
N LEU A 43 9.74 -8.62 -22.80
CA LEU A 43 8.78 -8.57 -21.69
C LEU A 43 9.28 -9.35 -20.46
N SER A 44 9.78 -10.57 -20.65
CA SER A 44 10.33 -11.37 -19.55
C SER A 44 11.51 -10.69 -18.86
N LYS A 45 12.41 -10.03 -19.61
CA LYS A 45 13.52 -9.26 -19.02
C LYS A 45 13.01 -8.08 -18.20
N MET A 46 12.04 -7.34 -18.72
CA MET A 46 11.47 -6.18 -18.02
C MET A 46 10.70 -6.61 -16.76
N CYS A 47 9.92 -7.69 -16.84
CA CYS A 47 9.27 -8.28 -15.66
C CYS A 47 10.30 -8.74 -14.62
N TYR A 48 11.40 -9.39 -15.05
CA TYR A 48 12.47 -9.80 -14.16
C TYR A 48 13.17 -8.60 -13.51
N ALA A 49 13.42 -7.52 -14.27
CA ALA A 49 13.97 -6.28 -13.72
C ALA A 49 13.03 -5.68 -12.65
N CYS A 50 11.72 -5.65 -12.91
CA CYS A 50 10.74 -5.22 -11.91
C CYS A 50 10.79 -6.10 -10.64
N LEU A 51 10.89 -7.42 -10.78
CA LEU A 51 10.99 -8.34 -9.65
C LEU A 51 12.28 -8.12 -8.85
N LEU A 52 13.41 -7.94 -9.53
CA LEU A 52 14.69 -7.65 -8.85
C LEU A 52 14.61 -6.35 -8.04
N GLU A 53 14.04 -5.29 -8.62
CA GLU A 53 13.88 -4.01 -7.91
C GLU A 53 12.91 -4.12 -6.73
N VAL A 54 11.89 -4.98 -6.80
CA VAL A 54 11.07 -5.32 -5.62
C VAL A 54 11.94 -5.95 -4.53
N PHE A 55 12.77 -6.95 -4.88
CA PHE A 55 13.64 -7.62 -3.91
C PHE A 55 14.74 -6.71 -3.37
N GLU A 56 15.31 -5.82 -4.20
CA GLU A 56 16.35 -4.88 -3.77
C GLU A 56 15.77 -3.70 -2.98
N SER A 57 14.56 -3.24 -3.33
CA SER A 57 13.87 -2.17 -2.61
C SER A 57 13.15 -2.64 -1.35
N MET A 58 13.03 -3.94 -1.15
CA MET A 58 12.76 -4.52 0.15
C MET A 58 14.00 -4.25 1.02
N ASP A 59 14.07 -3.06 1.62
CA ASP A 59 14.85 -2.90 2.83
C ASP A 59 14.29 -3.94 3.80
N TRP A 60 14.96 -5.10 3.84
CA TRP A 60 14.75 -6.06 4.89
C TRP A 60 15.04 -5.30 6.18
N ILE A 61 13.97 -4.81 6.82
CA ILE A 61 14.08 -4.35 8.19
C ILE A 61 14.72 -5.54 8.89
N ASP A 62 16.00 -5.38 9.22
CA ASP A 62 16.79 -6.41 9.88
C ASP A 62 16.10 -6.70 11.22
N VAL A 63 15.19 -7.67 11.21
CA VAL A 63 14.34 -8.10 12.33
C VAL A 63 15.21 -8.68 13.47
N GLY A 64 16.53 -8.69 13.29
CA GLY A 64 17.50 -9.31 14.21
C GLY A 64 17.94 -8.46 15.39
N LYS A 65 17.62 -7.17 15.48
CA LYS A 65 18.24 -6.31 16.53
C LYS A 65 17.33 -5.56 17.51
N THR A 66 15.99 -5.64 17.36
CA THR A 66 15.10 -5.08 18.42
C THR A 66 13.77 -5.83 18.46
N ALA A 67 13.79 -7.07 18.90
CA ALA A 67 12.64 -7.98 18.88
C ALA A 67 11.35 -7.43 19.52
N VAL A 68 11.44 -6.57 20.52
CA VAL A 68 10.27 -5.99 21.22
C VAL A 68 9.70 -4.78 20.47
N SER A 69 10.55 -4.02 19.78
CA SER A 69 10.12 -2.77 19.13
C SER A 69 9.41 -2.99 17.79
N ASP A 70 9.79 -4.03 17.06
CA ASP A 70 9.16 -4.35 15.78
C ASP A 70 7.80 -5.02 15.97
N GLU A 71 7.61 -5.76 17.08
CA GLU A 71 6.33 -6.37 17.45
C GLU A 71 5.22 -5.32 17.65
N ILE A 72 5.54 -4.16 18.24
CA ILE A 72 4.57 -3.06 18.43
C ILE A 72 4.14 -2.49 17.09
N ILE A 73 5.09 -2.22 16.20
CA ILE A 73 4.80 -1.71 14.85
C ILE A 73 3.96 -2.72 14.07
N GLU A 74 4.34 -3.99 14.12
CA GLU A 74 3.62 -5.08 13.45
C GLU A 74 2.18 -5.23 13.98
N LYS A 75 1.98 -5.16 15.30
CA LYS A 75 0.65 -5.17 15.93
C LYS A 75 -0.21 -4.01 15.42
N ILE A 76 0.34 -2.79 15.40
CA ILE A 76 -0.39 -1.62 14.90
C ILE A 76 -0.75 -1.80 13.42
N ILE A 77 0.21 -2.14 12.55
CA ILE A 77 -0.03 -2.29 11.12
C ILE A 77 -1.06 -3.39 10.85
N THR A 78 -0.93 -4.55 11.48
CA THR A 78 -1.87 -5.66 11.34
C THR A 78 -3.28 -5.25 11.78
N TYR A 79 -3.40 -4.50 12.87
CA TYR A 79 -4.67 -3.97 13.32
C TYR A 79 -5.27 -3.00 12.31
N LEU A 80 -4.48 -2.04 11.79
CA LEU A 80 -4.93 -1.10 10.76
C LEU A 80 -5.40 -1.82 9.49
N GLN A 81 -4.68 -2.85 9.04
CA GLN A 81 -5.03 -3.64 7.85
C GLN A 81 -6.34 -4.41 8.03
N ARG A 82 -6.61 -4.89 9.24
CA ARG A 82 -7.83 -5.64 9.53
C ARG A 82 -9.04 -4.73 9.70
N GLU A 83 -8.88 -3.56 10.30
CA GLU A 83 -9.97 -2.71 10.77
C GLU A 83 -10.12 -1.40 9.96
N PHE A 84 -9.38 -1.20 8.86
CA PHE A 84 -9.31 0.06 8.10
C PHE A 84 -10.66 0.61 7.66
N TYR A 85 -11.66 -0.25 7.48
CA TYR A 85 -12.99 0.09 6.96
C TYR A 85 -13.86 0.85 7.96
N ARG A 86 -13.45 0.94 9.22
CA ARG A 86 -14.16 1.65 10.29
C ARG A 86 -13.33 2.79 10.89
N GLY A 87 -13.95 3.58 11.77
CA GLY A 87 -13.23 4.54 12.59
C GLY A 87 -12.26 3.82 13.53
N ILE A 88 -10.99 4.22 13.51
CA ILE A 88 -9.96 3.73 14.43
C ILE A 88 -9.49 4.93 15.26
N THR A 89 -9.44 4.76 16.58
CA THR A 89 -8.97 5.81 17.50
C THR A 89 -7.57 5.49 18.03
N LEU A 90 -6.86 6.51 18.47
CA LEU A 90 -5.55 6.33 19.11
C LEU A 90 -5.68 5.64 20.48
N GLU A 91 -6.85 5.79 21.13
CA GLU A 91 -7.21 5.10 22.36
C GLU A 91 -7.17 3.58 22.17
N GLU A 92 -7.88 3.08 21.15
CA GLU A 92 -7.89 1.64 20.80
C GLU A 92 -6.49 1.09 20.56
N LEU A 93 -5.65 1.85 19.86
CA LEU A 93 -4.28 1.45 19.59
C LEU A 93 -3.38 1.51 20.83
N SER A 94 -3.64 2.45 21.72
CA SER A 94 -2.98 2.57 23.01
C SER A 94 -3.28 1.35 23.88
N GLU A 95 -4.55 0.94 23.95
CA GLU A 95 -4.98 -0.28 24.65
C GLU A 95 -4.36 -1.54 24.04
N LEU A 96 -4.35 -1.63 22.69
CA LEU A 96 -3.76 -2.77 21.97
C LEU A 96 -2.28 -2.97 22.25
N THR A 97 -1.54 -1.85 22.40
CA THR A 97 -0.08 -1.86 22.54
C THR A 97 0.39 -1.78 24.01
N GLY A 98 -0.50 -1.37 24.92
CA GLY A 98 -0.16 -1.08 26.32
C GLY A 98 0.72 0.17 26.50
N LEU A 99 0.79 1.05 25.47
CA LEU A 99 1.61 2.26 25.49
C LEU A 99 0.73 3.51 25.61
N SER A 100 1.29 4.61 26.18
CA SER A 100 0.60 5.89 26.09
C SER A 100 0.51 6.36 24.64
N LYS A 101 -0.54 7.13 24.31
CA LYS A 101 -0.76 7.66 22.95
C LYS A 101 0.43 8.45 22.44
N GLU A 102 0.99 9.31 23.29
CA GLU A 102 2.11 10.18 22.96
C GLU A 102 3.36 9.37 22.61
N TYR A 103 3.67 8.37 23.44
CA TYR A 103 4.83 7.50 23.22
C TYR A 103 4.63 6.66 21.97
N MET A 104 3.47 6.01 21.80
CA MET A 104 3.13 5.20 20.64
C MET A 104 3.24 6.00 19.33
N CYS A 105 2.64 7.20 19.26
CA CYS A 105 2.69 8.05 18.07
C CYS A 105 4.11 8.51 17.75
N SER A 106 4.87 8.93 18.75
CA SER A 106 6.27 9.36 18.58
C SER A 106 7.15 8.20 18.12
N TYR A 107 6.99 7.05 18.77
CA TYR A 107 7.72 5.84 18.44
C TYR A 107 7.43 5.36 17.02
N PHE A 108 6.14 5.25 16.66
CA PHE A 108 5.71 4.85 15.33
C PHE A 108 6.24 5.79 14.25
N LYS A 109 6.11 7.11 14.44
CA LYS A 109 6.61 8.13 13.51
C LYS A 109 8.12 8.03 13.33
N LYS A 110 8.87 7.80 14.41
CA LYS A 110 10.34 7.66 14.35
C LYS A 110 10.76 6.42 13.55
N ARG A 111 10.02 5.31 13.66
CA ARG A 111 10.34 4.06 12.97
C ARG A 111 9.85 4.04 11.52
N MET A 112 8.65 4.51 11.27
CA MET A 112 7.98 4.42 9.98
C MET A 112 8.13 5.67 9.10
N ASN A 113 8.72 6.75 9.65
CA ASN A 113 8.76 8.08 9.01
C ASN A 113 7.37 8.60 8.55
N LYS A 114 6.30 8.02 9.07
CA LYS A 114 4.90 8.35 8.83
C LYS A 114 4.12 8.28 10.13
N THR A 115 3.06 9.09 10.25
CA THR A 115 2.12 8.93 11.36
C THR A 115 1.24 7.70 11.16
N ILE A 116 0.69 7.16 12.25
CA ILE A 116 -0.28 6.04 12.22
C ILE A 116 -1.47 6.38 11.29
N MET A 117 -2.00 7.60 11.38
CA MET A 117 -3.13 8.03 10.55
C MET A 117 -2.76 8.19 9.06
N GLN A 118 -1.50 8.54 8.75
CA GLN A 118 -1.02 8.53 7.37
C GLN A 118 -0.96 7.09 6.82
N VAL A 119 -0.46 6.14 7.61
CA VAL A 119 -0.43 4.73 7.21
C VAL A 119 -1.84 4.16 7.05
N LEU A 120 -2.78 4.48 7.96
CA LEU A 120 -4.18 4.11 7.80
C LEU A 120 -4.79 4.67 6.50
N CYS A 121 -4.47 5.92 6.18
CA CYS A 121 -4.92 6.56 4.94
C CYS A 121 -4.35 5.83 3.71
N ASP A 122 -3.07 5.48 3.70
CA ASP A 122 -2.44 4.71 2.62
C ASP A 122 -3.14 3.36 2.43
N ILE A 123 -3.40 2.63 3.51
CA ILE A 123 -4.12 1.34 3.49
C ILE A 123 -5.51 1.51 2.88
N ARG A 124 -6.25 2.53 3.28
CA ARG A 124 -7.59 2.83 2.76
C ARG A 124 -7.57 3.13 1.26
N ILE A 125 -6.61 3.92 0.80
CA ILE A 125 -6.47 4.24 -0.63
C ILE A 125 -6.09 3.01 -1.44
N MET A 126 -5.17 2.18 -0.96
CA MET A 126 -4.82 0.91 -1.63
C MET A 126 -6.05 0.01 -1.79
N ASN A 127 -6.84 -0.16 -0.73
CA ASN A 127 -8.08 -0.94 -0.82
C ASN A 127 -9.11 -0.28 -1.75
N ALA A 128 -9.20 1.05 -1.78
CA ALA A 128 -10.08 1.74 -2.72
C ALA A 128 -9.68 1.48 -4.17
N CYS A 129 -8.40 1.46 -4.52
CA CYS A 129 -7.92 1.10 -5.85
C CYS A 129 -8.38 -0.31 -6.25
N VAL A 130 -8.25 -1.29 -5.35
CA VAL A 130 -8.71 -2.67 -5.58
C VAL A 130 -10.23 -2.70 -5.78
N LEU A 131 -11.00 -1.99 -4.95
CA LEU A 131 -12.47 -1.99 -5.04
C LEU A 131 -12.97 -1.26 -6.29
N LEU A 132 -12.30 -0.19 -6.72
CA LEU A 132 -12.64 0.53 -7.96
C LEU A 132 -12.49 -0.36 -9.19
N ASN A 133 -11.47 -1.21 -9.21
CA ASN A 133 -11.24 -2.16 -10.29
C ASN A 133 -12.24 -3.33 -10.22
N ARG A 134 -12.39 -3.93 -9.05
CA ARG A 134 -13.20 -5.15 -8.87
C ARG A 134 -14.71 -4.92 -8.97
N PHE A 135 -15.19 -3.71 -8.68
CA PHE A 135 -16.62 -3.39 -8.63
C PHE A 135 -16.93 -2.13 -9.45
N PRO A 136 -16.91 -2.22 -10.79
CA PRO A 136 -17.16 -1.08 -11.69
C PRO A 136 -18.53 -0.45 -11.48
N ASP A 137 -19.53 -1.24 -11.10
CA ASP A 137 -20.93 -0.80 -10.91
C ASP A 137 -21.16 -0.04 -9.59
N LYS A 138 -20.24 -0.13 -8.64
CA LYS A 138 -20.38 0.61 -7.37
C LYS A 138 -20.07 2.08 -7.54
N THR A 139 -20.86 2.92 -6.88
CA THR A 139 -20.60 4.36 -6.83
C THR A 139 -19.33 4.68 -6.06
N ILE A 140 -18.71 5.82 -6.38
CA ILE A 140 -17.54 6.30 -5.64
C ILE A 140 -17.86 6.51 -4.17
N ALA A 141 -19.08 6.95 -3.85
CA ALA A 141 -19.52 7.12 -2.47
C ALA A 141 -19.59 5.80 -1.69
N GLU A 142 -20.09 4.73 -2.32
CA GLU A 142 -20.12 3.39 -1.70
C GLU A 142 -18.73 2.83 -1.45
N ILE A 143 -17.80 3.01 -2.41
CA ILE A 143 -16.40 2.59 -2.27
C ILE A 143 -15.72 3.39 -1.16
N SER A 144 -15.90 4.72 -1.16
CA SER A 144 -15.40 5.61 -0.10
C SER A 144 -15.81 5.10 1.30
N LYS A 145 -17.10 4.83 1.47
CA LYS A 145 -17.66 4.33 2.74
C LYS A 145 -17.07 2.96 3.12
N LYS A 146 -16.96 2.04 2.16
CA LYS A 146 -16.35 0.72 2.39
C LYS A 146 -14.88 0.78 2.79
N CYS A 147 -14.18 1.84 2.38
CA CYS A 147 -12.79 2.10 2.76
C CYS A 147 -12.66 2.92 4.05
N GLY A 148 -13.76 3.16 4.78
CA GLY A 148 -13.73 3.85 6.06
C GLY A 148 -13.58 5.36 5.97
N PHE A 149 -13.90 5.97 4.82
CA PHE A 149 -13.98 7.44 4.70
C PHE A 149 -15.40 7.90 5.01
N GLU A 150 -15.51 8.88 5.91
CA GLU A 150 -16.80 9.46 6.29
C GLU A 150 -17.37 10.38 5.22
N SER A 151 -16.50 11.06 4.48
CA SER A 151 -16.88 12.03 3.43
C SER A 151 -16.35 11.61 2.06
N PRO A 152 -17.22 11.42 1.06
CA PRO A 152 -16.80 11.15 -0.33
C PRO A 152 -15.96 12.29 -0.93
N SER A 153 -16.22 13.55 -0.54
CA SER A 153 -15.44 14.71 -1.00
C SER A 153 -14.01 14.66 -0.45
N TYR A 154 -13.86 14.36 0.83
CA TYR A 154 -12.54 14.17 1.44
C TYR A 154 -11.81 12.99 0.82
N PHE A 155 -12.49 11.86 0.61
CA PHE A 155 -11.95 10.72 -0.11
C PHE A 155 -11.41 11.11 -1.48
N GLY A 156 -12.20 11.81 -2.30
CA GLY A 156 -11.79 12.24 -3.64
C GLY A 156 -10.51 13.08 -3.63
N SER A 157 -10.42 14.02 -2.68
CA SER A 157 -9.24 14.88 -2.51
C SER A 157 -8.00 14.08 -2.10
N VAL A 158 -8.15 13.18 -1.13
CA VAL A 158 -7.07 12.31 -0.65
C VAL A 158 -6.64 11.33 -1.75
N PHE A 159 -7.58 10.69 -2.42
CA PHE A 159 -7.30 9.77 -3.51
C PHE A 159 -6.51 10.45 -4.63
N ARG A 160 -6.94 11.66 -5.05
CA ARG A 160 -6.22 12.43 -6.07
C ARG A 160 -4.80 12.80 -5.63
N LYS A 161 -4.61 13.13 -4.35
CA LYS A 161 -3.27 13.41 -3.80
C LYS A 161 -2.35 12.19 -3.86
N HIS A 162 -2.89 10.98 -3.62
CA HIS A 162 -2.12 9.73 -3.61
C HIS A 162 -1.90 9.15 -5.01
N GLN A 163 -2.93 9.19 -5.87
CA GLN A 163 -2.90 8.53 -7.19
C GLN A 163 -2.67 9.49 -8.36
N GLY A 164 -2.60 10.81 -8.10
CA GLY A 164 -2.44 11.83 -9.14
C GLY A 164 -3.71 12.11 -9.96
N MET A 165 -4.77 11.31 -9.80
CA MET A 165 -6.02 11.42 -10.54
C MET A 165 -7.25 11.14 -9.66
N THR A 166 -8.44 11.51 -10.16
CA THR A 166 -9.70 11.25 -9.41
C THR A 166 -10.05 9.77 -9.41
N PRO A 167 -10.86 9.29 -8.42
CA PRO A 167 -11.33 7.90 -8.40
C PRO A 167 -12.08 7.49 -9.68
N ASP A 168 -12.88 8.38 -10.26
CA ASP A 168 -13.58 8.12 -11.51
C ASP A 168 -12.63 7.98 -12.71
N THR A 169 -11.62 8.84 -12.79
CA THR A 169 -10.60 8.75 -13.82
C THR A 169 -9.80 7.46 -13.67
N TYR A 170 -9.44 7.11 -12.44
CA TYR A 170 -8.69 5.90 -12.11
C TYR A 170 -9.46 4.64 -12.54
N ARG A 171 -10.77 4.55 -12.26
CA ARG A 171 -11.63 3.45 -12.68
C ARG A 171 -11.67 3.26 -14.20
N LYS A 172 -11.73 4.37 -14.95
CA LYS A 172 -11.79 4.33 -16.43
C LYS A 172 -10.43 4.02 -17.06
N TRP A 173 -9.34 4.29 -16.34
CA TRP A 173 -7.99 4.12 -16.85
C TRP A 173 -7.50 2.65 -16.74
N ILE A 174 -8.02 1.88 -15.80
CA ILE A 174 -7.72 0.45 -15.70
C ILE A 174 -8.65 -0.29 -16.67
N PRO A 175 -8.12 -1.00 -17.69
CA PRO A 175 -8.94 -1.87 -18.52
C PRO A 175 -9.68 -2.87 -17.64
N ALA A 176 -11.00 -3.02 -17.83
CA ALA A 176 -11.73 -4.10 -17.20
C ALA A 176 -11.17 -5.40 -17.79
N ASP A 177 -10.45 -6.18 -16.99
CA ASP A 177 -10.10 -7.55 -17.35
C ASP A 177 -11.41 -8.33 -17.51
N HIS A 178 -11.70 -8.66 -18.77
CA HIS A 178 -12.80 -9.56 -19.14
C HIS A 178 -12.31 -11.00 -19.11
#